data_dbd43d6dd7f88c91ef659058d85a2927
#
_entry.id   dbd43d6dd7f88c91ef659058d85a2927
#
_cell.length_a   1.000
_cell.length_b   1.000
_cell.length_c   1.000
_cell.angle_alpha   90.00
_cell.angle_beta   90.00
_cell.angle_gamma   90.00
#
_symmetry.space_group_name_H-M   'P 1'
#
loop_
_entity.id
_entity.type
_entity.pdbx_description
1 polymer ?
#
loop_
_entity_poly.entity_id
_entity_poly.type
_entity_poly.pdbx_seq_one_letter_code
_entity_poly.pdbx_strand_id
1 'polypeptide(L)'
;MAELRRQLAELSAELGAPGVERLFKAARKRNINVTRKDVQNLAAVRGETQIFRPLPPAQGKTATHGPRDSRFQMDLLDMRVSPSAAGEKYAVILVEVFSRFMWARTIRDKKPETVAVALGPLLGEIQGNERKIPIISTDLGNEWVGKVDELLVERDIVRKTKTPIEKNALGVIDRAMQSLQQIIARRAAKDGGDWGQLLASSVSALNSTTNEAVRDAPEDVIQDD
;
A
#
# COMPACT_ATOMS: atom_id res chain seq x y z
N MET A 1 17.08 -23.02 -17.98
CA MET A 1 15.66 -22.64 -18.25
C MET A 1 14.75 -22.97 -17.07
N ALA A 2 14.77 -24.19 -16.50
CA ALA A 2 13.93 -24.55 -15.35
C ALA A 2 14.27 -23.74 -14.10
N GLU A 3 15.55 -23.55 -13.81
CA GLU A 3 16.03 -22.78 -12.65
C GLU A 3 15.60 -21.31 -12.72
N LEU A 4 15.75 -20.64 -13.87
CA LEU A 4 15.29 -19.26 -14.05
C LEU A 4 13.78 -19.13 -13.83
N ARG A 5 12.98 -20.10 -14.32
CA ARG A 5 11.53 -20.12 -14.09
C ARG A 5 11.19 -20.25 -12.61
N ARG A 6 11.93 -21.07 -11.86
CA ARG A 6 11.76 -21.25 -10.42
C ARG A 6 12.05 -19.94 -9.67
N GLN A 7 13.21 -19.33 -9.92
CA GLN A 7 13.61 -18.07 -9.31
C GLN A 7 12.59 -16.94 -9.58
N LEU A 8 12.13 -16.83 -10.83
CA LEU A 8 11.10 -15.85 -11.20
C LEU A 8 9.73 -16.15 -10.53
N ALA A 9 9.39 -17.42 -10.37
CA ALA A 9 8.15 -17.81 -9.72
C ALA A 9 8.18 -17.52 -8.22
N GLU A 10 9.30 -17.80 -7.55
CA GLU A 10 9.54 -17.47 -6.14
C GLU A 10 9.51 -15.96 -5.90
N LEU A 11 10.27 -15.20 -6.70
CA LEU A 11 10.27 -13.73 -6.61
C LEU A 11 8.89 -13.13 -6.87
N SER A 12 8.16 -13.69 -7.85
CA SER A 12 6.81 -13.21 -8.12
C SER A 12 5.81 -13.55 -7.00
N ALA A 13 5.96 -14.68 -6.34
CA ALA A 13 5.14 -15.05 -5.19
C ALA A 13 5.41 -14.10 -4.00
N GLU A 14 6.68 -13.85 -3.72
CA GLU A 14 7.13 -12.91 -2.69
C GLU A 14 6.53 -11.52 -2.91
N LEU A 15 6.58 -11.00 -4.13
CA LEU A 15 6.09 -9.67 -4.50
C LEU A 15 4.57 -9.61 -4.78
N GLY A 16 3.79 -10.64 -4.43
CA GLY A 16 2.35 -10.65 -4.61
C GLY A 16 1.90 -10.65 -6.08
N ALA A 17 2.58 -11.43 -6.92
CA ALA A 17 2.28 -11.58 -8.34
C ALA A 17 2.24 -10.25 -9.13
N PRO A 18 3.31 -9.42 -9.10
CA PRO A 18 3.35 -8.13 -9.79
C PRO A 18 3.22 -8.30 -11.30
N GLY A 19 2.85 -7.23 -11.99
CA GLY A 19 2.85 -7.20 -13.47
C GLY A 19 4.26 -7.38 -14.06
N VAL A 20 4.29 -7.70 -15.37
CA VAL A 20 5.52 -8.04 -16.10
C VAL A 20 6.67 -7.05 -15.87
N GLU A 21 6.41 -5.76 -16.00
CA GLU A 21 7.45 -4.72 -15.91
C GLU A 21 8.02 -4.60 -14.48
N ARG A 22 7.17 -4.67 -13.46
CA ARG A 22 7.60 -4.65 -12.05
C ARG A 22 8.42 -5.89 -11.70
N LEU A 23 7.98 -7.08 -12.13
CA LEU A 23 8.72 -8.31 -11.91
C LEU A 23 10.07 -8.29 -12.63
N PHE A 24 10.11 -7.78 -13.87
CA PHE A 24 11.35 -7.63 -14.62
C PHE A 24 12.35 -6.73 -13.90
N LYS A 25 11.92 -5.54 -13.44
CA LYS A 25 12.78 -4.61 -12.69
C LYS A 25 13.28 -5.23 -11.39
N ALA A 26 12.41 -5.89 -10.63
CA ALA A 26 12.78 -6.56 -9.38
C ALA A 26 13.80 -7.69 -9.62
N ALA A 27 13.61 -8.50 -10.67
CA ALA A 27 14.55 -9.56 -11.03
C ALA A 27 15.94 -8.99 -11.40
N ARG A 28 15.96 -7.90 -12.17
CA ARG A 28 17.22 -7.24 -12.54
C ARG A 28 17.93 -6.64 -11.32
N LYS A 29 17.18 -6.05 -10.38
CA LYS A 29 17.72 -5.52 -9.11
C LYS A 29 18.38 -6.62 -8.28
N ARG A 30 17.86 -7.86 -8.33
CA ARG A 30 18.46 -9.04 -7.65
C ARG A 30 19.52 -9.76 -8.50
N ASN A 31 20.03 -9.11 -9.54
CA ASN A 31 21.04 -9.67 -10.46
C ASN A 31 20.61 -10.99 -11.15
N ILE A 32 19.30 -11.23 -11.25
CA ILE A 32 18.78 -12.36 -12.02
C ILE A 32 18.87 -11.99 -13.50
N ASN A 33 19.63 -12.77 -14.28
CA ASN A 33 19.76 -12.53 -15.71
C ASN A 33 18.49 -12.99 -16.44
N VAL A 34 17.61 -12.03 -16.76
CA VAL A 34 16.27 -12.27 -17.30
C VAL A 34 15.94 -11.27 -18.39
N THR A 35 15.18 -11.72 -19.39
CA THR A 35 14.59 -10.85 -20.42
C THR A 35 13.12 -10.56 -20.12
N ARG A 36 12.58 -9.48 -20.72
CA ARG A 36 11.14 -9.18 -20.62
C ARG A 36 10.28 -10.32 -21.16
N LYS A 37 10.76 -11.02 -22.19
CA LYS A 37 10.07 -12.17 -22.79
C LYS A 37 9.96 -13.34 -21.82
N ASP A 38 10.98 -13.59 -21.00
CA ASP A 38 10.94 -14.65 -19.99
C ASP A 38 9.88 -14.37 -18.93
N VAL A 39 9.78 -13.11 -18.49
CA VAL A 39 8.77 -12.66 -17.53
C VAL A 39 7.37 -12.70 -18.15
N GLN A 40 7.22 -12.30 -19.42
CA GLN A 40 5.94 -12.39 -20.15
C GLN A 40 5.46 -13.84 -20.28
N ASN A 41 6.37 -14.76 -20.61
CA ASN A 41 6.05 -16.18 -20.72
C ASN A 41 5.61 -16.76 -19.37
N LEU A 42 6.21 -16.33 -18.26
CA LEU A 42 5.77 -16.72 -16.92
C LEU A 42 4.36 -16.16 -16.62
N ALA A 43 4.11 -14.89 -16.96
CA ALA A 43 2.82 -14.23 -16.74
C ALA A 43 1.70 -14.80 -17.62
N ALA A 44 2.01 -15.21 -18.86
CA ALA A 44 1.04 -15.80 -19.79
C ALA A 44 0.50 -17.16 -19.31
N VAL A 45 1.28 -17.91 -18.55
CA VAL A 45 0.88 -19.21 -17.97
C VAL A 45 -0.03 -19.01 -16.74
N ARG A 46 -0.08 -17.81 -16.17
CA ARG A 46 -0.89 -17.50 -14.98
C ARG A 46 -2.25 -16.97 -15.38
N GLY A 47 -3.29 -17.79 -15.22
CA GLY A 47 -4.69 -17.39 -15.43
C GLY A 47 -5.13 -16.18 -14.61
N GLU A 48 -4.43 -15.88 -13.51
CA GLU A 48 -4.66 -14.76 -12.58
C GLU A 48 -4.56 -13.38 -13.24
N THR A 49 -3.71 -13.22 -14.27
CA THR A 49 -3.54 -11.95 -14.99
C THR A 49 -4.77 -11.56 -15.82
N GLN A 50 -5.65 -12.51 -16.14
CA GLN A 50 -6.86 -12.25 -16.93
C GLN A 50 -8.03 -11.77 -16.08
N ILE A 51 -8.05 -12.08 -14.78
CA ILE A 51 -9.15 -11.77 -13.87
C ILE A 51 -9.09 -10.31 -13.40
N PHE A 52 -7.88 -9.74 -13.30
CA PHE A 52 -7.67 -8.39 -12.77
C PHE A 52 -7.26 -7.41 -13.86
N ARG A 53 -8.25 -6.89 -14.62
CA ARG A 53 -7.99 -5.80 -15.59
C ARG A 53 -7.57 -4.53 -14.83
N PRO A 54 -6.57 -3.78 -15.34
CA PRO A 54 -6.27 -2.45 -14.83
C PRO A 54 -7.52 -1.57 -14.92
N LEU A 55 -7.83 -0.85 -13.85
CA LEU A 55 -8.82 0.22 -13.91
C LEU A 55 -8.34 1.30 -14.90
N PRO A 56 -9.26 1.98 -15.60
CA PRO A 56 -8.90 3.08 -16.47
C PRO A 56 -8.09 4.12 -15.67
N PRO A 57 -7.12 4.80 -16.31
CA PRO A 57 -6.31 5.79 -15.62
C PRO A 57 -7.19 6.89 -15.03
N ALA A 58 -6.95 7.25 -13.77
CA ALA A 58 -7.64 8.35 -13.12
C ALA A 58 -7.45 9.63 -13.92
N GLN A 59 -8.55 10.31 -14.26
CA GLN A 59 -8.49 11.61 -14.92
C GLN A 59 -8.03 12.68 -13.90
N GLY A 60 -6.92 13.34 -14.17
CA GLY A 60 -6.38 14.43 -13.38
C GLY A 60 -4.93 14.21 -12.95
N LYS A 61 -4.24 15.30 -12.67
CA LYS A 61 -2.88 15.28 -12.12
C LYS A 61 -2.95 15.42 -10.62
N THR A 62 -2.41 14.45 -9.87
CA THR A 62 -2.18 14.59 -8.44
C THR A 62 -0.87 15.35 -8.26
N ALA A 63 -0.90 16.52 -7.62
CA ALA A 63 0.31 17.21 -7.22
C ALA A 63 0.99 16.40 -6.11
N THR A 64 2.09 15.76 -6.46
CA THR A 64 2.81 14.83 -5.56
C THR A 64 4.16 15.40 -5.16
N HIS A 65 4.33 16.70 -5.27
CA HIS A 65 5.59 17.37 -4.97
C HIS A 65 5.59 17.86 -3.52
N GLY A 66 6.58 17.47 -2.81
CA GLY A 66 6.94 17.89 -1.46
C GLY A 66 8.19 17.12 -1.06
N PRO A 67 8.98 17.63 -0.12
CA PRO A 67 10.09 16.88 0.45
C PRO A 67 9.57 15.63 1.15
N ARG A 68 10.44 14.65 1.33
CA ARG A 68 10.20 13.45 2.14
C ARG A 68 9.70 13.85 3.53
N ASP A 69 8.88 13.01 4.13
CA ASP A 69 8.28 13.21 5.46
C ASP A 69 7.45 14.50 5.64
N SER A 70 7.03 15.12 4.51
CA SER A 70 6.26 16.36 4.57
C SER A 70 4.75 16.15 4.59
N ARG A 71 4.28 15.07 3.99
CA ARG A 71 2.84 14.80 3.82
C ARG A 71 2.53 13.31 3.85
N PHE A 72 1.52 12.98 4.64
CA PHE A 72 0.94 11.65 4.68
C PHE A 72 -0.54 11.71 4.27
N GLN A 73 -1.04 10.60 3.76
CA GLN A 73 -2.47 10.39 3.51
C GLN A 73 -2.93 9.18 4.32
N MET A 74 -4.11 9.27 4.91
CA MET A 74 -4.69 8.20 5.72
C MET A 74 -6.13 7.94 5.28
N ASP A 75 -6.49 6.67 5.18
CA ASP A 75 -7.83 6.21 4.84
C ASP A 75 -8.10 4.82 5.42
N LEU A 76 -9.37 4.39 5.41
CA LEU A 76 -9.78 3.06 5.80
C LEU A 76 -10.03 2.17 4.57
N LEU A 77 -9.34 1.06 4.50
CA LEU A 77 -9.68 -0.01 3.57
C LEU A 77 -10.90 -0.75 4.10
N ASP A 78 -12.00 -0.73 3.34
CA ASP A 78 -13.28 -1.37 3.71
C ASP A 78 -13.35 -2.80 3.14
N MET A 79 -13.39 -3.78 4.03
CA MET A 79 -13.47 -5.21 3.72
C MET A 79 -14.70 -5.88 4.35
N ARG A 80 -15.76 -5.11 4.64
CA ARG A 80 -16.99 -5.63 5.27
C ARG A 80 -17.67 -6.75 4.48
N VAL A 81 -17.53 -6.74 3.17
CA VAL A 81 -18.13 -7.79 2.30
C VAL A 81 -17.49 -9.16 2.56
N SER A 82 -16.23 -9.18 2.99
CA SER A 82 -15.51 -10.40 3.32
C SER A 82 -14.66 -10.17 4.58
N PRO A 83 -15.27 -10.19 5.79
CA PRO A 83 -14.54 -10.05 7.04
C PRO A 83 -13.44 -11.10 7.18
N SER A 84 -12.35 -10.77 7.87
CA SER A 84 -11.29 -11.75 8.18
C SER A 84 -11.79 -12.83 9.14
N ALA A 85 -11.07 -13.94 9.24
CA ALA A 85 -11.37 -15.01 10.21
C ALA A 85 -11.30 -14.49 11.66
N ALA A 86 -10.52 -13.44 11.94
CA ALA A 86 -10.45 -12.78 13.25
C ALA A 86 -11.59 -11.75 13.47
N GLY A 87 -12.50 -11.59 12.50
CA GLY A 87 -13.63 -10.68 12.56
C GLY A 87 -13.29 -9.22 12.24
N GLU A 88 -12.12 -8.96 11.66
CA GLU A 88 -11.72 -7.64 11.19
C GLU A 88 -12.49 -7.28 9.91
N LYS A 89 -12.87 -6.03 9.79
CA LYS A 89 -13.70 -5.53 8.69
C LYS A 89 -13.06 -4.39 7.93
N TYR A 90 -12.04 -3.77 8.50
CA TYR A 90 -11.33 -2.62 7.95
C TYR A 90 -9.83 -2.74 8.20
N ALA A 91 -9.05 -1.95 7.47
CA ALA A 91 -7.67 -1.68 7.85
C ALA A 91 -7.42 -0.16 7.81
N VAL A 92 -6.72 0.37 8.80
CA VAL A 92 -6.15 1.72 8.76
C VAL A 92 -4.96 1.66 7.82
N ILE A 93 -4.96 2.51 6.81
CA ILE A 93 -3.87 2.64 5.84
C ILE A 93 -3.26 4.03 5.98
N LEU A 94 -1.95 4.10 6.08
CA LEU A 94 -1.18 5.34 6.08
C LEU A 94 -0.13 5.26 4.97
N VAL A 95 -0.03 6.30 4.14
CA VAL A 95 0.93 6.35 3.01
C VAL A 95 1.70 7.66 3.08
N GLU A 96 3.03 7.58 3.04
CA GLU A 96 3.89 8.74 2.85
C GLU A 96 3.86 9.16 1.36
N VAL A 97 3.56 10.45 1.12
CA VAL A 97 3.24 10.93 -0.24
C VAL A 97 4.46 10.97 -1.16
N PHE A 98 5.65 11.19 -0.65
CA PHE A 98 6.87 11.24 -1.46
C PHE A 98 7.35 9.84 -1.86
N SER A 99 7.67 8.99 -0.90
CA SER A 99 8.21 7.64 -1.14
C SER A 99 7.16 6.63 -1.62
N ARG A 100 5.87 6.87 -1.35
CA ARG A 100 4.77 5.90 -1.49
C ARG A 100 4.84 4.75 -0.49
N PHE A 101 5.67 4.82 0.52
CA PHE A 101 5.74 3.80 1.56
C PHE A 101 4.41 3.72 2.32
N MET A 102 3.96 2.51 2.55
CA MET A 102 2.66 2.21 3.16
C MET A 102 2.85 1.52 4.50
N TRP A 103 2.05 1.92 5.47
CA TRP A 103 1.80 1.21 6.72
C TRP A 103 0.34 0.83 6.79
N ALA A 104 0.03 -0.32 7.39
CA ALA A 104 -1.35 -0.78 7.53
C ALA A 104 -1.55 -1.60 8.80
N ARG A 105 -2.77 -1.52 9.36
CA ARG A 105 -3.19 -2.33 10.50
C ARG A 105 -4.67 -2.64 10.42
N THR A 106 -5.04 -3.91 10.67
CA THR A 106 -6.43 -4.37 10.68
C THR A 106 -7.19 -3.85 11.89
N ILE A 107 -8.49 -3.61 11.71
CA ILE A 107 -9.43 -3.20 12.76
C ILE A 107 -10.80 -3.85 12.55
N ARG A 108 -11.56 -4.04 13.64
CA ARG A 108 -12.88 -4.69 13.60
C ARG A 108 -14.01 -3.73 13.24
N ASP A 109 -13.89 -2.49 13.63
CA ASP A 109 -14.87 -1.42 13.34
C ASP A 109 -14.15 -0.10 13.07
N LYS A 110 -14.91 0.90 12.62
CA LYS A 110 -14.40 2.23 12.29
C LYS A 110 -14.68 3.29 13.36
N LYS A 111 -14.86 2.87 14.61
CA LYS A 111 -15.01 3.82 15.71
C LYS A 111 -13.70 4.58 15.95
N PRO A 112 -13.77 5.89 16.24
CA PRO A 112 -12.57 6.69 16.49
C PRO A 112 -11.61 6.08 17.51
N GLU A 113 -12.14 5.43 18.55
CA GLU A 113 -11.35 4.76 19.59
C GLU A 113 -10.57 3.58 19.02
N THR A 114 -11.24 2.75 18.19
CA THR A 114 -10.61 1.60 17.54
C THR A 114 -9.55 2.04 16.53
N VAL A 115 -9.84 3.08 15.76
CA VAL A 115 -8.91 3.66 14.79
C VAL A 115 -7.69 4.25 15.51
N ALA A 116 -7.87 5.01 16.59
CA ALA A 116 -6.78 5.60 17.37
C ALA A 116 -5.86 4.53 17.97
N VAL A 117 -6.42 3.43 18.51
CA VAL A 117 -5.64 2.31 19.04
C VAL A 117 -4.78 1.65 17.96
N ALA A 118 -5.29 1.51 16.74
CA ALA A 118 -4.54 0.95 15.62
C ALA A 118 -3.51 1.92 15.03
N LEU A 119 -3.84 3.21 15.00
CA LEU A 119 -3.00 4.27 14.44
C LEU A 119 -1.79 4.57 15.33
N GLY A 120 -1.96 4.59 16.65
CA GLY A 120 -0.91 4.94 17.60
C GLY A 120 0.43 4.18 17.39
N PRO A 121 0.42 2.83 17.28
CA PRO A 121 1.63 2.07 16.98
C PRO A 121 2.24 2.39 15.60
N LEU A 122 1.43 2.66 14.56
CA LEU A 122 1.94 3.03 13.24
C LEU A 122 2.69 4.37 13.29
N LEU A 123 2.11 5.36 13.96
CA LEU A 123 2.77 6.65 14.19
C LEU A 123 4.04 6.49 15.02
N GLY A 124 4.01 5.63 16.04
CA GLY A 124 5.16 5.31 16.88
C GLY A 124 6.31 4.68 16.09
N GLU A 125 6.01 3.77 15.17
CA GLU A 125 7.00 3.15 14.28
C GLU A 125 7.66 4.20 13.38
N ILE A 126 6.88 5.09 12.77
CA ILE A 126 7.40 6.13 11.88
C ILE A 126 8.29 7.10 12.66
N GLN A 127 7.80 7.62 13.79
CA GLN A 127 8.53 8.59 14.62
C GLN A 127 9.72 7.97 15.35
N GLY A 128 9.66 6.67 15.68
CA GLY A 128 10.77 5.91 16.28
C GLY A 128 11.96 5.77 15.33
N ASN A 129 11.75 5.91 14.03
CA ASN A 129 12.79 5.97 13.00
C ASN A 129 13.22 7.44 12.70
N GLU A 130 13.05 8.34 13.66
CA GLU A 130 13.41 9.78 13.59
C GLU A 130 12.67 10.57 12.47
N ARG A 131 11.58 10.01 11.93
CA ARG A 131 10.79 10.64 10.88
C ARG A 131 9.74 11.58 11.45
N LYS A 132 9.53 12.68 10.74
CA LYS A 132 8.49 13.65 11.08
C LYS A 132 7.20 13.32 10.35
N ILE A 133 6.07 13.54 11.01
CA ILE A 133 4.73 13.45 10.44
C ILE A 133 4.03 14.81 10.66
N PRO A 134 4.38 15.84 9.91
CA PRO A 134 3.82 17.17 10.17
C PRO A 134 2.34 17.26 9.77
N ILE A 135 1.94 16.57 8.69
CA ILE A 135 0.60 16.68 8.13
C ILE A 135 0.09 15.31 7.68
N ILE A 136 -1.12 14.95 8.17
CA ILE A 136 -1.89 13.82 7.64
C ILE A 136 -3.15 14.34 6.96
N SER A 137 -3.36 13.97 5.70
CA SER A 137 -4.56 14.31 4.94
C SER A 137 -5.56 13.16 5.00
N THR A 138 -6.84 13.47 5.33
CA THR A 138 -7.96 12.50 5.37
C THR A 138 -9.15 13.05 4.59
N ASP A 139 -10.17 12.24 4.41
CA ASP A 139 -11.50 12.71 4.05
C ASP A 139 -12.26 13.29 5.26
N LEU A 140 -13.55 13.61 5.08
CA LEU A 140 -14.45 14.13 6.12
C LEU A 140 -15.11 13.04 6.98
N GLY A 141 -14.55 11.83 7.03
CA GLY A 141 -15.14 10.72 7.78
C GLY A 141 -15.22 10.98 9.29
N ASN A 142 -16.28 10.48 9.93
CA ASN A 142 -16.46 10.59 11.38
C ASN A 142 -15.49 9.72 12.18
N GLU A 143 -14.85 8.77 11.56
CA GLU A 143 -13.80 7.90 12.11
C GLU A 143 -12.54 8.65 12.53
N TRP A 144 -12.35 9.86 12.00
CA TRP A 144 -11.16 10.68 12.23
C TRP A 144 -11.31 11.69 13.36
N VAL A 145 -12.51 11.82 13.95
CA VAL A 145 -12.78 12.81 15.02
C VAL A 145 -12.54 12.24 16.42
N GLY A 146 -12.56 13.09 17.44
CA GLY A 146 -12.44 12.67 18.84
C GLY A 146 -11.08 12.04 19.15
N LYS A 147 -11.04 10.74 19.47
CA LYS A 147 -9.81 10.06 19.91
C LYS A 147 -8.69 10.05 18.87
N VAL A 148 -9.00 10.08 17.60
CA VAL A 148 -8.00 10.22 16.54
C VAL A 148 -7.42 11.64 16.54
N ASP A 149 -8.26 12.67 16.61
CA ASP A 149 -7.79 14.06 16.70
C ASP A 149 -6.94 14.29 17.97
N GLU A 150 -7.37 13.76 19.12
CA GLU A 150 -6.61 13.83 20.37
C GLU A 150 -5.20 13.20 20.20
N LEU A 151 -5.13 12.00 19.63
CA LEU A 151 -3.87 11.30 19.37
C LEU A 151 -2.94 12.10 18.42
N LEU A 152 -3.49 12.71 17.38
CA LEU A 152 -2.71 13.50 16.43
C LEU A 152 -2.16 14.78 17.08
N VAL A 153 -2.98 15.45 17.91
CA VAL A 153 -2.56 16.64 18.68
C VAL A 153 -1.46 16.28 19.67
N GLU A 154 -1.59 15.18 20.42
CA GLU A 154 -0.56 14.71 21.37
C GLU A 154 0.80 14.45 20.68
N ARG A 155 0.79 14.16 19.38
CA ARG A 155 1.99 13.88 18.58
C ARG A 155 2.46 15.02 17.69
N ASP A 156 1.89 16.20 17.87
CA ASP A 156 2.18 17.41 17.08
C ASP A 156 1.94 17.21 15.57
N ILE A 157 0.86 16.49 15.22
CA ILE A 157 0.48 16.17 13.84
C ILE A 157 -0.75 16.97 13.46
N VAL A 158 -0.66 17.72 12.36
CA VAL A 158 -1.81 18.48 11.82
C VAL A 158 -2.65 17.58 10.91
N ARG A 159 -3.93 17.40 11.23
CA ARG A 159 -4.87 16.76 10.32
C ARG A 159 -5.41 17.78 9.31
N LYS A 160 -5.24 17.50 8.04
CA LYS A 160 -5.80 18.27 6.93
C LYS A 160 -6.94 17.48 6.29
N THR A 161 -8.15 18.01 6.36
CA THR A 161 -9.32 17.37 5.77
C THR A 161 -9.49 17.80 4.32
N LYS A 162 -9.73 16.84 3.43
CA LYS A 162 -10.06 17.08 2.02
C LYS A 162 -11.43 17.73 1.91
N THR A 163 -11.51 18.80 1.15
CA THR A 163 -12.79 19.41 0.80
C THR A 163 -13.45 18.68 -0.39
N PRO A 164 -14.79 18.75 -0.55
CA PRO A 164 -15.50 18.13 -1.68
C PRO A 164 -15.02 18.62 -3.07
N ILE A 165 -14.42 19.80 -3.14
CA ILE A 165 -13.93 20.42 -4.38
C ILE A 165 -12.58 19.80 -4.80
N GLU A 166 -11.79 19.29 -3.85
CA GLU A 166 -10.45 18.72 -4.10
C GLU A 166 -10.52 17.24 -4.50
N LYS A 167 -11.06 16.95 -5.70
CA LYS A 167 -11.31 15.57 -6.17
C LYS A 167 -10.11 14.62 -6.10
N ASN A 168 -8.89 15.12 -6.21
CA ASN A 168 -7.66 14.31 -6.26
C ASN A 168 -6.76 14.45 -5.02
N ALA A 169 -7.23 15.08 -3.95
CA ALA A 169 -6.39 15.35 -2.77
C ALA A 169 -5.87 14.08 -2.08
N LEU A 170 -6.58 12.95 -2.21
CA LEU A 170 -6.22 11.64 -1.67
C LEU A 170 -5.81 10.62 -2.75
N GLY A 171 -5.54 11.06 -3.97
CA GLY A 171 -5.28 10.17 -5.10
C GLY A 171 -4.05 9.26 -4.95
N VAL A 172 -3.12 9.55 -4.03
CA VAL A 172 -1.98 8.68 -3.74
C VAL A 172 -2.45 7.46 -2.96
N ILE A 173 -3.18 7.66 -1.86
CA ILE A 173 -3.67 6.56 -1.04
C ILE A 173 -4.74 5.74 -1.77
N ASP A 174 -5.63 6.38 -2.54
CA ASP A 174 -6.63 5.69 -3.35
C ASP A 174 -5.98 4.66 -4.28
N ARG A 175 -4.94 5.06 -5.00
CA ARG A 175 -4.18 4.18 -5.90
C ARG A 175 -3.40 3.09 -5.14
N ALA A 176 -2.83 3.44 -4.00
CA ALA A 176 -2.11 2.50 -3.16
C ALA A 176 -3.04 1.41 -2.61
N MET A 177 -4.24 1.79 -2.13
CA MET A 177 -5.27 0.85 -1.66
C MET A 177 -5.77 -0.07 -2.79
N GLN A 178 -6.00 0.45 -3.99
CA GLN A 178 -6.36 -0.38 -5.15
C GLN A 178 -5.28 -1.42 -5.45
N SER A 179 -4.01 -1.04 -5.41
CA SER A 179 -2.89 -1.96 -5.62
C SER A 179 -2.83 -3.02 -4.51
N LEU A 180 -3.03 -2.62 -3.26
CA LEU A 180 -3.07 -3.51 -2.10
C LEU A 180 -4.19 -4.55 -2.24
N GLN A 181 -5.42 -4.12 -2.54
CA GLN A 181 -6.55 -5.01 -2.76
C GLN A 181 -6.28 -6.03 -3.86
N GLN A 182 -5.67 -5.62 -4.97
CA GLN A 182 -5.31 -6.53 -6.06
C GLN A 182 -4.28 -7.58 -5.62
N ILE A 183 -3.28 -7.21 -4.82
CA ILE A 183 -2.28 -8.15 -4.31
C ILE A 183 -2.93 -9.14 -3.34
N ILE A 184 -3.73 -8.65 -2.39
CA ILE A 184 -4.46 -9.49 -1.45
C ILE A 184 -5.34 -10.50 -2.19
N ALA A 185 -6.14 -10.03 -3.17
CA ALA A 185 -7.03 -10.90 -3.92
C ALA A 185 -6.28 -11.98 -4.72
N ARG A 186 -5.14 -11.62 -5.35
CA ARG A 186 -4.29 -12.59 -6.07
C ARG A 186 -3.67 -13.62 -5.15
N ARG A 187 -3.20 -13.21 -3.97
CA ARG A 187 -2.65 -14.12 -2.96
C ARG A 187 -3.72 -15.05 -2.41
N ALA A 188 -4.88 -14.53 -2.04
CA ALA A 188 -6.00 -15.33 -1.56
C ALA A 188 -6.46 -16.37 -2.60
N ALA A 189 -6.51 -15.99 -3.87
CA ALA A 189 -6.86 -16.91 -4.95
C ALA A 189 -5.82 -18.00 -5.20
N LYS A 190 -4.53 -17.72 -4.95
CA LYS A 190 -3.43 -18.65 -5.21
C LYS A 190 -3.13 -19.55 -4.02
N ASP A 191 -2.95 -18.95 -2.85
CA ASP A 191 -2.37 -19.60 -1.67
C ASP A 191 -3.44 -19.85 -0.59
N GLY A 192 -4.67 -19.37 -0.81
CA GLY A 192 -5.72 -19.34 0.22
C GLY A 192 -5.44 -18.26 1.28
N GLY A 193 -6.20 -18.34 2.37
CA GLY A 193 -6.09 -17.39 3.47
C GLY A 193 -7.03 -16.18 3.31
N ASP A 194 -7.32 -15.54 4.43
CA ASP A 194 -8.13 -14.33 4.44
C ASP A 194 -7.27 -13.07 4.34
N TRP A 195 -7.90 -11.98 3.98
CA TRP A 195 -7.22 -10.71 3.75
C TRP A 195 -6.48 -10.15 4.99
N GLY A 196 -7.00 -10.42 6.20
CA GLY A 196 -6.36 -9.96 7.44
C GLY A 196 -4.99 -10.61 7.65
N GLN A 197 -4.90 -11.92 7.40
CA GLN A 197 -3.64 -12.67 7.42
C GLN A 197 -2.67 -12.22 6.33
N LEU A 198 -3.20 -11.88 5.15
CA LEU A 198 -2.43 -11.49 3.97
C LEU A 198 -2.00 -10.02 3.97
N LEU A 199 -2.59 -9.17 4.84
CA LEU A 199 -2.38 -7.72 4.82
C LEU A 199 -0.90 -7.35 4.96
N ALA A 200 -0.24 -7.80 6.02
CA ALA A 200 1.14 -7.43 6.31
C ALA A 200 2.10 -7.83 5.19
N SER A 201 2.00 -9.06 4.70
CA SER A 201 2.85 -9.55 3.60
C SER A 201 2.55 -8.84 2.27
N SER A 202 1.30 -8.39 2.05
CA SER A 202 0.92 -7.64 0.85
C SER A 202 1.40 -6.19 0.89
N VAL A 203 1.41 -5.55 2.06
CA VAL A 203 2.01 -4.24 2.28
C VAL A 203 3.53 -4.30 2.06
N SER A 204 4.20 -5.29 2.65
CA SER A 204 5.64 -5.51 2.42
C SER A 204 5.95 -5.68 0.93
N ALA A 205 5.17 -6.46 0.20
CA ALA A 205 5.34 -6.63 -1.24
C ALA A 205 5.16 -5.32 -2.03
N LEU A 206 4.24 -4.44 -1.63
CA LEU A 206 4.09 -3.11 -2.24
C LEU A 206 5.31 -2.23 -1.95
N ASN A 207 5.78 -2.22 -0.72
CA ASN A 207 6.90 -1.40 -0.30
C ASN A 207 8.22 -1.83 -0.97
N SER A 208 8.40 -3.13 -1.25
CA SER A 208 9.60 -3.68 -1.90
C SER A 208 9.51 -3.75 -3.44
N THR A 209 8.37 -3.36 -4.03
CA THR A 209 8.20 -3.38 -5.48
C THR A 209 8.34 -1.98 -6.06
N THR A 210 9.13 -1.83 -7.14
CA THR A 210 9.28 -0.55 -7.86
C THR A 210 7.94 0.11 -8.15
N ASN A 211 7.77 1.32 -7.65
CA ASN A 211 6.63 2.18 -7.89
C ASN A 211 6.92 3.12 -9.08
N GLU A 212 6.01 3.20 -10.05
CA GLU A 212 6.23 4.01 -11.26
C GLU A 212 6.35 5.52 -10.98
N ALA A 213 5.72 6.01 -9.91
CA ALA A 213 5.74 7.43 -9.58
C ALA A 213 7.09 7.90 -9.04
N VAL A 214 7.76 7.04 -8.26
CA VAL A 214 9.07 7.34 -7.64
C VAL A 214 10.22 6.63 -8.35
N ARG A 215 9.92 5.72 -9.29
CA ARG A 215 10.87 4.96 -10.12
C ARG A 215 11.78 4.01 -9.36
N ASP A 216 11.50 3.79 -8.09
CA ASP A 216 12.19 2.85 -7.21
C ASP A 216 11.21 2.16 -6.25
N ALA A 217 11.69 1.22 -5.44
CA ALA A 217 10.86 0.64 -4.40
C ALA A 217 10.64 1.67 -3.27
N PRO A 218 9.42 1.80 -2.72
CA PRO A 218 9.16 2.69 -1.60
C PRO A 218 10.11 2.52 -0.42
N GLU A 219 10.52 1.29 -0.11
CA GLU A 219 11.45 0.99 0.98
C GLU A 219 12.86 1.55 0.74
N ASP A 220 13.30 1.60 -0.51
CA ASP A 220 14.59 2.19 -0.85
C ASP A 220 14.50 3.72 -0.81
N VAL A 221 13.44 4.29 -1.41
CA VAL A 221 13.21 5.75 -1.43
C VAL A 221 13.07 6.32 -0.02
N ILE A 222 12.48 5.55 0.90
CA ILE A 222 12.28 6.01 2.28
C ILE A 222 13.57 5.94 3.11
N GLN A 223 14.54 5.11 2.73
CA GLN A 223 15.81 4.94 3.42
C GLN A 223 16.94 5.84 2.87
N ASP A 224 16.83 6.27 1.60
CA ASP A 224 17.82 7.16 0.99
C ASP A 224 17.75 8.56 1.62
N ASP A 225 18.76 8.90 2.40
CA ASP A 225 19.06 10.25 2.90
C ASP A 225 20.11 10.94 2.04
#